data_97a27be9a8714cf66005d987f8bd0860
#
_entry.id   97a27be9a8714cf66005d987f8bd0860
#
_cell.length_a   1.000
_cell.length_b   1.000
_cell.length_c   1.000
_cell.angle_alpha   90.00
_cell.angle_beta   90.00
_cell.angle_gamma   90.00
#
_symmetry.space_group_name_H-M   'P 1'
#
loop_
_entity.id
_entity.type
_entity.pdbx_description
1 polymer ?
#
loop_
_entity_poly.entity_id
_entity_poly.type
_entity_poly.pdbx_seq_one_letter_code
_entity_poly.pdbx_strand_id
1 'polypeptide(L)'
;MRLCTALEGRACGSARICDDGGVGRLDELDLSLKLSRDEQDRRLKEAQTRLLALRLILGGQSGDGRIGPPLCVLFEGWDASGKGGAIKRLVMNLDPRHVRVTSFAAPTFDEKRHHFLWRFGPALPGWGGMAVLDRSWYGRVLVERVEKFATKEQWQRAYDEIAGFERTLAAEGMILVKFWMHISPDEQLRRFERRDKDPLRSWKLTDEDWRNRKKRPQYEKAVEEMLERTDLPHARWHLVEGDSKRWARVKVIETVVAEAERGMAERGFEVPKARRRSSARKR
;
A
#
# COMPACT_ATOMS: atom_id res chain seq x y z
N MET A 1 -11.87 -36.24 -49.53
CA MET A 1 -10.52 -35.69 -49.45
C MET A 1 -10.33 -35.16 -48.02
N ARG A 2 -9.38 -35.75 -47.31
CA ARG A 2 -9.13 -35.57 -45.87
C ARG A 2 -8.52 -34.21 -45.58
N LEU A 3 -8.85 -33.60 -44.41
CA LEU A 3 -7.90 -32.87 -43.60
C LEU A 3 -8.43 -32.78 -42.18
N CYS A 4 -7.89 -33.66 -41.31
CA CYS A 4 -7.85 -33.48 -39.87
C CYS A 4 -6.75 -32.46 -39.54
N THR A 5 -7.02 -31.51 -38.69
CA THR A 5 -5.98 -30.82 -37.92
C THR A 5 -6.35 -30.81 -36.46
N ALA A 6 -5.50 -31.44 -35.69
CA ALA A 6 -5.55 -31.58 -34.24
C ALA A 6 -5.28 -30.22 -33.56
N LEU A 7 -6.12 -29.89 -32.59
CA LEU A 7 -5.82 -28.87 -31.60
C LEU A 7 -5.24 -29.56 -30.36
N GLU A 8 -3.94 -29.52 -30.24
CA GLU A 8 -3.23 -29.96 -29.04
C GLU A 8 -3.49 -28.99 -27.88
N GLY A 9 -4.13 -29.51 -26.82
CA GLY A 9 -4.29 -28.85 -25.56
C GLY A 9 -2.95 -28.69 -24.86
N ARG A 10 -2.51 -27.47 -24.65
CA ARG A 10 -1.45 -27.19 -23.67
C ARG A 10 -2.06 -27.13 -22.29
N ALA A 11 -1.79 -28.20 -21.51
CA ALA A 11 -2.04 -28.23 -20.08
C ALA A 11 -1.29 -27.08 -19.39
N CYS A 12 -2.03 -26.29 -18.65
CA CYS A 12 -1.49 -25.29 -17.73
C CYS A 12 -0.67 -26.03 -16.66
N GLY A 13 0.65 -25.91 -16.75
CA GLY A 13 1.56 -26.52 -15.80
C GLY A 13 1.36 -25.93 -14.42
N SER A 14 1.03 -26.79 -13.45
CA SER A 14 1.11 -26.50 -12.03
C SER A 14 2.53 -26.05 -11.71
N ALA A 15 2.71 -24.77 -11.39
CA ALA A 15 3.96 -24.26 -10.86
C ALA A 15 4.26 -25.02 -9.55
N ARG A 16 5.30 -25.85 -9.59
CA ARG A 16 5.87 -26.45 -8.39
C ARG A 16 6.47 -25.30 -7.58
N ILE A 17 6.03 -25.16 -6.34
CA ILE A 17 6.70 -24.33 -5.34
C ILE A 17 8.05 -25.01 -5.10
N CYS A 18 9.11 -24.43 -5.64
CA CYS A 18 10.47 -24.82 -5.31
C CYS A 18 10.74 -24.34 -3.89
N ASP A 19 10.98 -25.27 -3.02
CA ASP A 19 11.47 -25.06 -1.64
C ASP A 19 13.01 -24.89 -1.69
N ASP A 20 13.46 -24.03 -2.62
CA ASP A 20 14.84 -23.58 -2.71
C ASP A 20 14.98 -22.32 -1.86
N GLY A 21 15.91 -22.35 -0.89
CA GLY A 21 16.23 -21.25 0.03
C GLY A 21 16.73 -19.99 -0.67
N GLY A 22 15.95 -19.44 -1.59
CA GLY A 22 16.16 -18.14 -2.21
C GLY A 22 15.92 -17.05 -1.18
N VAL A 23 16.77 -16.03 -1.19
CA VAL A 23 16.60 -14.79 -0.41
C VAL A 23 15.26 -14.17 -0.78
N GLY A 24 14.35 -14.00 0.19
CA GLY A 24 13.05 -13.37 -0.02
C GLY A 24 13.18 -11.87 -0.26
N ARG A 25 12.18 -11.25 -0.87
CA ARG A 25 12.14 -9.79 -1.09
C ARG A 25 12.19 -8.99 0.22
N LEU A 26 11.72 -9.57 1.32
CA LEU A 26 11.77 -8.95 2.64
C LEU A 26 13.19 -8.96 3.21
N ASP A 27 14.00 -9.96 2.89
CA ASP A 27 15.38 -10.10 3.35
C ASP A 27 16.33 -9.12 2.63
N GLU A 28 15.95 -8.64 1.45
CA GLU A 28 16.70 -7.63 0.68
C GLU A 28 16.59 -6.21 1.25
N LEU A 29 15.69 -5.98 2.23
CA LEU A 29 15.44 -4.65 2.78
C LEU A 29 16.56 -4.21 3.74
N ASP A 30 17.17 -3.07 3.45
CA ASP A 30 18.13 -2.43 4.35
C ASP A 30 17.41 -1.69 5.49
N LEU A 31 17.15 -2.38 6.59
CA LEU A 31 16.50 -1.82 7.77
C LEU A 31 17.38 -0.83 8.56
N SER A 32 18.64 -0.65 8.19
CA SER A 32 19.56 0.30 8.81
C SER A 32 19.34 1.75 8.36
N LEU A 33 18.59 1.96 7.28
CA LEU A 33 18.34 3.28 6.68
C LEU A 33 17.70 4.25 7.68
N LYS A 34 18.31 5.43 7.83
CA LYS A 34 17.92 6.45 8.81
C LYS A 34 18.03 7.85 8.18
N LEU A 35 17.24 8.77 8.72
CA LEU A 35 17.36 10.21 8.43
C LEU A 35 17.59 10.98 9.73
N SER A 36 18.36 12.05 9.65
CA SER A 36 18.41 13.07 10.70
C SER A 36 17.03 13.74 10.83
N ARG A 37 16.81 14.46 11.92
CA ARG A 37 15.56 15.22 12.10
C ARG A 37 15.41 16.31 11.05
N ASP A 38 16.47 17.07 10.82
CA ASP A 38 16.45 18.20 9.91
C ASP A 38 16.24 17.75 8.45
N GLU A 39 16.87 16.65 8.08
CA GLU A 39 16.66 16.06 6.75
C GLU A 39 15.26 15.52 6.57
N GLN A 40 14.70 14.82 7.58
CA GLN A 40 13.31 14.41 7.56
C GLN A 40 12.39 15.63 7.38
N ASP A 41 12.56 16.67 8.19
CA ASP A 41 11.66 17.83 8.20
C ASP A 41 11.73 18.57 6.86
N ARG A 42 12.92 18.71 6.29
CA ARG A 42 13.11 19.29 4.96
C ARG A 42 12.43 18.48 3.85
N ARG A 43 12.78 17.19 3.72
CA ARG A 43 12.25 16.31 2.67
C ARG A 43 10.74 16.11 2.80
N LEU A 44 10.26 15.95 4.03
CA LEU A 44 8.84 15.79 4.31
C LEU A 44 8.04 17.02 3.86
N LYS A 45 8.53 18.24 4.19
CA LYS A 45 7.90 19.49 3.77
C LYS A 45 7.89 19.64 2.25
N GLU A 46 8.98 19.32 1.58
CA GLU A 46 9.08 19.36 0.12
C GLU A 46 8.10 18.39 -0.54
N ALA A 47 8.09 17.11 -0.10
CA ALA A 47 7.20 16.10 -0.64
C ALA A 47 5.71 16.42 -0.36
N GLN A 48 5.36 16.89 0.82
CA GLN A 48 3.99 17.29 1.16
C GLN A 48 3.51 18.49 0.33
N THR A 49 4.37 19.48 0.14
CA THR A 49 4.04 20.63 -0.72
C THR A 49 3.82 20.19 -2.17
N ARG A 50 4.67 19.26 -2.64
CA ARG A 50 4.53 18.69 -3.98
C ARG A 50 3.24 17.89 -4.14
N LEU A 51 2.93 17.03 -3.17
CA LEU A 51 1.70 16.25 -3.17
C LEU A 51 0.44 17.16 -3.18
N LEU A 52 0.45 18.23 -2.38
CA LEU A 52 -0.65 19.19 -2.39
C LEU A 52 -0.85 19.80 -3.78
N ALA A 53 0.23 20.22 -4.44
CA ALA A 53 0.14 20.77 -5.80
C ALA A 53 -0.45 19.76 -6.80
N LEU A 54 0.00 18.49 -6.75
CA LEU A 54 -0.56 17.42 -7.58
C LEU A 54 -2.03 17.15 -7.27
N ARG A 55 -2.42 17.19 -6.00
CA ARG A 55 -3.81 16.99 -5.59
C ARG A 55 -4.74 18.10 -6.11
N LEU A 56 -4.28 19.36 -6.12
CA LEU A 56 -5.05 20.47 -6.69
C LEU A 56 -5.29 20.29 -8.20
N ILE A 57 -4.30 19.76 -8.92
CA ILE A 57 -4.46 19.47 -10.35
C ILE A 57 -5.39 18.27 -10.55
N LEU A 58 -5.16 17.16 -9.83
CA LEU A 58 -6.04 15.98 -9.91
C LEU A 58 -7.49 16.33 -9.58
N GLY A 59 -7.73 17.24 -8.66
CA GLY A 59 -9.06 17.72 -8.28
C GLY A 59 -9.66 18.79 -9.21
N GLY A 60 -8.96 19.20 -10.27
CA GLY A 60 -9.42 20.25 -11.19
C GLY A 60 -9.41 21.67 -10.59
N GLN A 61 -8.77 21.88 -9.41
CA GLN A 61 -8.67 23.20 -8.79
C GLN A 61 -7.48 24.01 -9.32
N SER A 62 -6.60 23.39 -10.12
CA SER A 62 -5.40 24.03 -10.69
C SER A 62 -5.07 23.37 -12.02
N GLY A 63 -4.22 24.01 -12.83
CA GLY A 63 -3.88 23.56 -14.17
C GLY A 63 -4.95 23.97 -15.19
N ASP A 64 -5.32 23.07 -16.08
CA ASP A 64 -6.32 23.29 -17.13
C ASP A 64 -7.78 23.07 -16.66
N GLY A 65 -7.99 22.79 -15.38
CA GLY A 65 -9.31 22.57 -14.79
C GLY A 65 -9.91 21.18 -15.03
N ARG A 66 -9.25 20.31 -15.80
CA ARG A 66 -9.72 18.93 -15.98
C ARG A 66 -9.61 18.15 -14.69
N ILE A 67 -10.60 17.31 -14.43
CA ILE A 67 -10.58 16.36 -13.32
C ILE A 67 -9.65 15.20 -13.68
N GLY A 68 -8.66 14.97 -12.83
CA GLY A 68 -7.63 13.97 -13.05
C GLY A 68 -7.99 12.58 -12.52
N PRO A 69 -7.12 11.60 -12.77
CA PRO A 69 -7.33 10.22 -12.36
C PRO A 69 -7.48 10.07 -10.84
N PRO A 70 -8.26 9.07 -10.39
CA PRO A 70 -8.37 8.74 -8.97
C PRO A 70 -7.03 8.23 -8.44
N LEU A 71 -6.68 8.62 -7.21
CA LEU A 71 -5.48 8.14 -6.52
C LEU A 71 -5.88 7.29 -5.32
N CYS A 72 -5.52 6.00 -5.32
CA CYS A 72 -5.79 5.09 -4.22
C CYS A 72 -4.48 4.55 -3.62
N VAL A 73 -4.27 4.80 -2.34
CA VAL A 73 -3.05 4.41 -1.62
C VAL A 73 -3.40 3.35 -0.58
N LEU A 74 -2.78 2.18 -0.68
CA LEU A 74 -3.01 1.03 0.19
C LEU A 74 -1.84 0.85 1.16
N PHE A 75 -2.16 0.63 2.41
CA PHE A 75 -1.16 0.35 3.45
C PHE A 75 -1.37 -1.03 4.06
N GLU A 76 -0.40 -1.90 3.85
CA GLU A 76 -0.23 -3.16 4.56
C GLU A 76 1.10 -3.17 5.32
N GLY A 77 1.30 -4.14 6.20
CA GLY A 77 2.54 -4.29 6.95
C GLY A 77 2.32 -4.74 8.38
N TRP A 78 3.42 -5.02 9.05
CA TRP A 78 3.43 -5.54 10.41
C TRP A 78 2.67 -4.65 11.39
N ASP A 79 2.12 -5.26 12.43
CA ASP A 79 1.60 -4.52 13.57
C ASP A 79 2.73 -3.68 14.18
N ALA A 80 2.42 -2.45 14.58
CA ALA A 80 3.37 -1.44 14.99
C ALA A 80 4.40 -0.98 13.93
N SER A 81 4.31 -1.38 12.65
CA SER A 81 5.25 -0.94 11.59
C SER A 81 5.28 0.58 11.36
N GLY A 82 4.22 1.28 11.74
CA GLY A 82 4.17 2.74 11.62
C GLY A 82 3.19 3.25 10.56
N LYS A 83 2.33 2.39 10.01
CA LYS A 83 1.28 2.72 9.04
C LYS A 83 0.53 4.01 9.38
N GLY A 84 -0.17 4.06 10.49
CA GLY A 84 -0.94 5.25 10.90
C GLY A 84 -0.11 6.53 11.06
N GLY A 85 1.20 6.40 11.42
CA GLY A 85 2.12 7.53 11.47
C GLY A 85 2.53 8.06 10.10
N ALA A 86 2.65 7.20 9.11
CA ALA A 86 2.89 7.55 7.72
C ALA A 86 1.62 8.16 7.09
N ILE A 87 0.47 7.51 7.25
CA ILE A 87 -0.84 7.99 6.78
C ILE A 87 -1.13 9.40 7.29
N LYS A 88 -0.96 9.63 8.61
CA LYS A 88 -1.15 10.97 9.17
C LYS A 88 -0.31 12.03 8.44
N ARG A 89 0.94 11.73 8.12
CA ARG A 89 1.82 12.69 7.43
C ARG A 89 1.52 12.83 5.95
N LEU A 90 1.03 11.76 5.34
CA LEU A 90 0.59 11.78 3.94
C LEU A 90 -0.56 12.77 3.74
N VAL A 91 -1.54 12.78 4.64
CA VAL A 91 -2.78 13.54 4.46
C VAL A 91 -2.83 14.88 5.20
N MET A 92 -1.91 15.15 6.14
CA MET A 92 -2.04 16.28 7.09
C MET A 92 -2.09 17.67 6.45
N ASN A 93 -1.58 17.81 5.23
CA ASN A 93 -1.58 19.09 4.50
C ASN A 93 -2.60 19.10 3.34
N LEU A 94 -3.39 18.04 3.20
CA LEU A 94 -4.40 17.91 2.16
C LEU A 94 -5.77 18.33 2.70
N ASP A 95 -6.64 18.83 1.81
CA ASP A 95 -8.01 19.16 2.19
C ASP A 95 -8.81 17.87 2.47
N PRO A 96 -9.36 17.72 3.68
CA PRO A 96 -10.09 16.52 4.07
C PRO A 96 -11.37 16.28 3.26
N ARG A 97 -11.90 17.28 2.56
CA ARG A 97 -13.06 17.14 1.66
C ARG A 97 -12.74 16.32 0.41
N HIS A 98 -11.46 16.26 0.02
CA HIS A 98 -10.99 15.61 -1.20
C HIS A 98 -10.13 14.37 -0.95
N VAL A 99 -9.94 14.00 0.32
CA VAL A 99 -9.14 12.82 0.72
C VAL A 99 -9.91 12.02 1.76
N ARG A 100 -10.21 10.77 1.43
CA ARG A 100 -10.83 9.83 2.39
C ARG A 100 -9.76 8.90 2.97
N VAL A 101 -9.71 8.79 4.29
CA VAL A 101 -8.91 7.77 4.98
C VAL A 101 -9.87 6.76 5.60
N THR A 102 -9.74 5.49 5.20
CA THR A 102 -10.57 4.40 5.71
C THR A 102 -9.68 3.33 6.32
N SER A 103 -9.98 2.94 7.55
CA SER A 103 -9.32 1.81 8.23
C SER A 103 -10.25 0.61 8.23
N PHE A 104 -9.74 -0.54 7.79
CA PHE A 104 -10.50 -1.77 7.74
C PHE A 104 -10.11 -2.69 8.89
N ALA A 105 -11.09 -3.01 9.74
CA ALA A 105 -11.02 -4.02 10.77
C ALA A 105 -11.63 -5.35 10.27
N ALA A 106 -11.86 -6.31 11.19
CA ALA A 106 -12.58 -7.53 10.87
C ALA A 106 -13.93 -7.21 10.19
N PRO A 107 -14.34 -8.00 9.17
CA PRO A 107 -15.60 -7.75 8.47
C PRO A 107 -16.79 -7.92 9.41
N THR A 108 -17.80 -7.07 9.25
CA THR A 108 -19.08 -7.15 9.96
C THR A 108 -19.84 -8.41 9.54
N PHE A 109 -20.95 -8.71 10.27
CA PHE A 109 -21.80 -9.83 9.90
C PHE A 109 -22.37 -9.69 8.49
N ASP A 110 -22.81 -8.48 8.11
CA ASP A 110 -23.36 -8.23 6.78
C ASP A 110 -22.29 -8.30 5.69
N GLU A 111 -21.11 -7.71 5.90
CA GLU A 111 -20.00 -7.80 4.96
C GLU A 111 -19.56 -9.25 4.67
N LYS A 112 -19.65 -10.15 5.65
CA LYS A 112 -19.35 -11.59 5.48
C LYS A 112 -20.32 -12.32 4.56
N ARG A 113 -21.52 -11.77 4.30
CA ARG A 113 -22.51 -12.34 3.38
C ARG A 113 -22.19 -12.04 1.92
N HIS A 114 -21.27 -11.11 1.66
CA HIS A 114 -20.86 -10.70 0.35
C HIS A 114 -19.46 -11.20 0.01
N HIS A 115 -19.09 -11.11 -1.27
CA HIS A 115 -17.71 -11.36 -1.68
C HIS A 115 -16.76 -10.40 -0.95
N PHE A 116 -15.58 -10.87 -0.53
CA PHE A 116 -14.69 -10.09 0.34
C PHE A 116 -14.25 -8.73 -0.27
N LEU A 117 -14.23 -8.60 -1.59
CA LEU A 117 -13.93 -7.33 -2.27
C LEU A 117 -15.05 -6.30 -2.14
N TRP A 118 -16.29 -6.72 -1.93
CA TRP A 118 -17.47 -5.84 -1.93
C TRP A 118 -17.35 -4.67 -0.94
N ARG A 119 -16.85 -4.94 0.25
CA ARG A 119 -16.74 -3.95 1.32
C ARG A 119 -15.79 -2.78 1.02
N PHE A 120 -14.90 -2.94 0.06
CA PHE A 120 -13.91 -1.91 -0.31
C PHE A 120 -14.46 -0.93 -1.35
N GLY A 121 -15.46 -1.32 -2.14
CA GLY A 121 -16.05 -0.47 -3.19
C GLY A 121 -16.43 0.93 -2.72
N PRO A 122 -17.20 1.09 -1.60
CA PRO A 122 -17.60 2.40 -1.11
C PRO A 122 -16.44 3.31 -0.64
N ALA A 123 -15.25 2.75 -0.40
CA ALA A 123 -14.06 3.48 0.03
C ALA A 123 -13.17 3.93 -1.15
N LEU A 124 -13.40 3.41 -2.36
CA LEU A 124 -12.61 3.77 -3.53
C LEU A 124 -12.87 5.22 -3.96
N PRO A 125 -11.83 5.94 -4.45
CA PRO A 125 -12.00 7.29 -4.94
C PRO A 125 -12.60 7.28 -6.34
N GLY A 126 -13.46 8.25 -6.64
CA GLY A 126 -13.80 8.61 -8.02
C GLY A 126 -12.75 9.53 -8.64
N TRP A 127 -12.94 9.90 -9.91
CA TRP A 127 -12.12 10.88 -10.61
C TRP A 127 -12.00 12.18 -9.79
N GLY A 128 -10.79 12.73 -9.74
CA GLY A 128 -10.46 13.88 -8.90
C GLY A 128 -10.30 13.60 -7.42
N GLY A 129 -10.63 12.38 -6.95
CA GLY A 129 -10.58 11.98 -5.55
C GLY A 129 -9.26 11.29 -5.16
N MET A 130 -9.04 11.21 -3.84
CA MET A 130 -7.98 10.40 -3.24
C MET A 130 -8.53 9.58 -2.09
N ALA A 131 -8.17 8.31 -2.05
CA ALA A 131 -8.43 7.43 -0.91
C ALA A 131 -7.12 6.85 -0.35
N VAL A 132 -7.09 6.69 0.97
CA VAL A 132 -6.01 6.01 1.69
C VAL A 132 -6.64 4.91 2.53
N LEU A 133 -6.23 3.67 2.28
CA LEU A 133 -6.75 2.50 2.99
C LEU A 133 -5.70 2.00 3.97
N ASP A 134 -6.02 2.03 5.27
CA ASP A 134 -5.24 1.38 6.33
C ASP A 134 -5.77 -0.04 6.49
N ARG A 135 -5.05 -1.00 5.97
CA ARG A 135 -5.45 -2.37 5.60
C ARG A 135 -6.41 -2.36 4.39
N SER A 136 -6.41 -3.45 3.65
CA SER A 136 -7.09 -3.54 2.37
C SER A 136 -7.60 -4.95 2.08
N TRP A 137 -7.97 -5.23 0.83
CA TRP A 137 -8.37 -6.55 0.36
C TRP A 137 -7.27 -7.62 0.52
N TYR A 138 -6.04 -7.23 0.72
CA TYR A 138 -4.94 -8.14 0.99
C TYR A 138 -5.04 -8.87 2.32
N GLY A 139 -5.91 -8.42 3.24
CA GLY A 139 -6.28 -9.16 4.44
C GLY A 139 -6.71 -10.59 4.15
N ARG A 140 -7.34 -10.87 2.99
CA ARG A 140 -7.76 -12.21 2.55
C ARG A 140 -6.60 -13.19 2.43
N VAL A 141 -5.47 -12.75 1.87
CA VAL A 141 -4.27 -13.57 1.65
C VAL A 141 -3.24 -13.44 2.78
N LEU A 142 -3.47 -12.54 3.73
CA LEU A 142 -2.64 -12.31 4.92
C LEU A 142 -3.32 -12.84 6.18
N VAL A 143 -3.98 -11.98 6.94
CA VAL A 143 -4.57 -12.34 8.24
C VAL A 143 -5.62 -13.44 8.11
N GLU A 144 -6.50 -13.40 7.12
CA GLU A 144 -7.55 -14.40 6.98
C GLU A 144 -7.00 -15.78 6.59
N ARG A 145 -5.89 -15.82 5.83
CA ARG A 145 -5.14 -17.04 5.52
C ARG A 145 -4.44 -17.60 6.76
N VAL A 146 -3.64 -16.77 7.44
CA VAL A 146 -2.78 -17.21 8.55
C VAL A 146 -3.60 -17.59 9.78
N GLU A 147 -4.67 -16.84 10.06
CA GLU A 147 -5.58 -17.11 11.17
C GLU A 147 -6.68 -18.13 10.82
N LYS A 148 -6.68 -18.65 9.59
CA LYS A 148 -7.64 -19.64 9.10
C LYS A 148 -9.10 -19.15 9.12
N PHE A 149 -9.29 -17.85 8.90
CA PHE A 149 -10.63 -17.28 8.72
C PHE A 149 -11.16 -17.49 7.30
N ALA A 150 -10.26 -17.71 6.33
CA ALA A 150 -10.56 -18.14 4.97
C ALA A 150 -10.11 -19.59 4.76
N THR A 151 -10.89 -20.38 4.00
CA THR A 151 -10.46 -21.72 3.58
C THR A 151 -9.28 -21.64 2.60
N LYS A 152 -8.61 -22.76 2.38
CA LYS A 152 -7.47 -22.83 1.44
C LYS A 152 -7.91 -22.39 0.03
N GLU A 153 -9.03 -22.86 -0.44
CA GLU A 153 -9.60 -22.55 -1.76
C GLU A 153 -9.93 -21.05 -1.86
N GLN A 154 -10.46 -20.45 -0.78
CA GLN A 154 -10.82 -19.04 -0.75
C GLN A 154 -9.61 -18.12 -0.85
N TRP A 155 -8.53 -18.35 -0.08
CA TRP A 155 -7.38 -17.48 -0.14
C TRP A 155 -6.49 -17.76 -1.38
N GLN A 156 -6.48 -19.00 -1.90
CA GLN A 156 -5.72 -19.31 -3.12
C GLN A 156 -6.29 -18.60 -4.35
N ARG A 157 -7.61 -18.66 -4.57
CA ARG A 157 -8.25 -17.95 -5.70
C ARG A 157 -8.20 -16.43 -5.53
N ALA A 158 -8.12 -15.93 -4.29
CA ALA A 158 -8.12 -14.50 -4.00
C ALA A 158 -6.96 -13.74 -4.66
N TYR A 159 -5.85 -14.37 -4.95
CA TYR A 159 -4.75 -13.73 -5.70
C TYR A 159 -5.19 -13.29 -7.10
N ASP A 160 -5.88 -14.17 -7.83
CA ASP A 160 -6.38 -13.88 -9.18
C ASP A 160 -7.54 -12.89 -9.13
N GLU A 161 -8.42 -13.00 -8.12
CA GLU A 161 -9.52 -12.08 -7.87
C GLU A 161 -8.99 -10.66 -7.57
N ILE A 162 -7.98 -10.53 -6.74
CA ILE A 162 -7.31 -9.25 -6.42
C ILE A 162 -6.64 -8.67 -7.67
N ALA A 163 -5.85 -9.48 -8.38
CA ALA A 163 -5.17 -9.05 -9.58
C ALA A 163 -6.16 -8.58 -10.66
N GLY A 164 -7.27 -9.30 -10.83
CA GLY A 164 -8.37 -8.92 -11.73
C GLY A 164 -9.02 -7.61 -11.31
N PHE A 165 -9.31 -7.44 -10.02
CA PHE A 165 -9.91 -6.24 -9.46
C PHE A 165 -9.01 -5.01 -9.65
N GLU A 166 -7.72 -5.11 -9.28
CA GLU A 166 -6.75 -4.02 -9.46
C GLU A 166 -6.54 -3.67 -10.92
N ARG A 167 -6.53 -4.66 -11.82
CA ARG A 167 -6.47 -4.43 -13.26
C ARG A 167 -7.68 -3.65 -13.78
N THR A 168 -8.90 -3.98 -13.31
CA THR A 168 -10.12 -3.25 -13.66
C THR A 168 -10.04 -1.80 -13.18
N LEU A 169 -9.64 -1.55 -11.94
CA LEU A 169 -9.49 -0.20 -11.40
C LEU A 169 -8.44 0.61 -12.17
N ALA A 170 -7.32 -0.01 -12.52
CA ALA A 170 -6.26 0.64 -13.30
C ALA A 170 -6.70 0.94 -14.74
N ALA A 171 -7.47 0.04 -15.38
CA ALA A 171 -8.03 0.24 -16.71
C ALA A 171 -9.02 1.43 -16.75
N GLU A 172 -9.78 1.64 -15.65
CA GLU A 172 -10.63 2.82 -15.45
C GLU A 172 -9.85 4.10 -15.08
N GLY A 173 -8.51 4.04 -15.10
CA GLY A 173 -7.64 5.19 -14.90
C GLY A 173 -7.13 5.37 -13.47
N MET A 174 -7.50 4.52 -12.51
CA MET A 174 -7.03 4.67 -11.13
C MET A 174 -5.53 4.48 -11.02
N ILE A 175 -4.86 5.38 -10.28
CA ILE A 175 -3.47 5.25 -9.86
C ILE A 175 -3.47 4.49 -8.53
N LEU A 176 -2.98 3.26 -8.55
CA LEU A 176 -2.86 2.40 -7.36
C LEU A 176 -1.42 2.45 -6.82
N VAL A 177 -1.27 2.78 -5.55
CA VAL A 177 0.02 2.80 -4.85
C VAL A 177 -0.09 1.89 -3.64
N LYS A 178 0.69 0.80 -3.62
CA LYS A 178 0.62 -0.22 -2.57
C LYS A 178 1.89 -0.21 -1.74
N PHE A 179 1.73 -0.12 -0.42
CA PHE A 179 2.83 -0.15 0.53
C PHE A 179 2.79 -1.38 1.42
N TRP A 180 3.92 -2.07 1.52
CA TRP A 180 4.21 -3.00 2.59
C TRP A 180 5.19 -2.35 3.57
N MET A 181 4.72 -2.07 4.80
CA MET A 181 5.54 -1.46 5.86
C MET A 181 6.24 -2.56 6.66
N HIS A 182 7.55 -2.73 6.40
CA HIS A 182 8.35 -3.78 7.02
C HIS A 182 9.15 -3.26 8.21
N ILE A 183 9.21 -4.02 9.29
CA ILE A 183 10.09 -3.79 10.45
C ILE A 183 10.71 -5.10 10.93
N SER A 184 11.88 -4.99 11.53
CA SER A 184 12.54 -6.13 12.17
C SER A 184 11.70 -6.68 13.33
N PRO A 185 11.85 -7.97 13.67
CA PRO A 185 11.22 -8.57 14.84
C PRO A 185 11.55 -7.81 16.14
N ASP A 186 12.79 -7.37 16.29
CA ASP A 186 13.27 -6.68 17.48
C ASP A 186 12.67 -5.28 17.61
N GLU A 187 12.58 -4.52 16.51
CA GLU A 187 11.91 -3.22 16.51
C GLU A 187 10.41 -3.38 16.79
N GLN A 188 9.76 -4.42 16.28
CA GLN A 188 8.36 -4.69 16.60
C GLN A 188 8.15 -4.90 18.10
N LEU A 189 8.98 -5.77 18.73
CA LEU A 189 8.93 -6.02 20.16
C LEU A 189 9.13 -4.74 20.96
N ARG A 190 10.19 -4.00 20.63
CA ARG A 190 10.50 -2.72 21.27
C ARG A 190 9.33 -1.71 21.18
N ARG A 191 8.59 -1.74 20.06
CA ARG A 191 7.40 -0.87 19.89
C ARG A 191 6.21 -1.35 20.71
N PHE A 192 6.01 -2.66 20.84
CA PHE A 192 4.97 -3.23 21.68
C PHE A 192 5.21 -2.87 23.15
N GLU A 193 6.40 -3.13 23.68
CA GLU A 193 6.78 -2.78 25.07
C GLU A 193 6.63 -1.27 25.36
N ARG A 194 6.97 -0.42 24.38
CA ARG A 194 6.77 1.01 24.51
C ARG A 194 5.30 1.41 24.54
N ARG A 195 4.44 0.73 23.77
CA ARG A 195 2.99 0.98 23.79
C ARG A 195 2.39 0.55 25.11
N ASP A 196 2.81 -0.60 25.63
CA ASP A 196 2.34 -1.15 26.89
C ASP A 196 2.60 -0.20 28.07
N LYS A 197 3.79 0.41 28.08
CA LYS A 197 4.21 1.38 29.10
C LYS A 197 3.60 2.78 28.96
N ASP A 198 2.91 3.09 27.86
CA ASP A 198 2.36 4.42 27.59
C ASP A 198 0.82 4.38 27.71
N PRO A 199 0.24 4.95 28.80
CA PRO A 199 -1.21 4.92 29.03
C PRO A 199 -2.04 5.51 27.86
N LEU A 200 -1.46 6.44 27.11
CA LEU A 200 -2.12 7.05 25.95
C LEU A 200 -2.02 6.19 24.68
N ARG A 201 -1.29 5.06 24.73
CA ARG A 201 -1.05 4.19 23.58
C ARG A 201 -1.29 2.71 23.86
N SER A 202 -1.43 2.30 25.11
CA SER A 202 -1.67 0.91 25.52
C SER A 202 -2.92 0.33 24.83
N TRP A 203 -3.96 1.14 24.64
CA TRP A 203 -5.17 0.74 23.93
C TRP A 203 -4.94 0.29 22.46
N LYS A 204 -3.77 0.58 21.89
CA LYS A 204 -3.34 0.15 20.54
C LYS A 204 -2.64 -1.22 20.53
N LEU A 205 -2.40 -1.78 21.69
CA LEU A 205 -1.80 -3.09 21.85
C LEU A 205 -2.87 -4.07 22.28
N THR A 206 -3.10 -5.07 21.47
CA THR A 206 -4.13 -6.08 21.69
C THR A 206 -3.52 -7.47 21.78
N ASP A 207 -4.27 -8.43 22.28
CA ASP A 207 -3.87 -9.84 22.27
C ASP A 207 -3.66 -10.36 20.84
N GLU A 208 -4.34 -9.73 19.87
CA GLU A 208 -4.15 -10.05 18.46
C GLU A 208 -2.73 -9.70 17.97
N ASP A 209 -2.19 -8.54 18.37
CA ASP A 209 -0.82 -8.14 18.03
C ASP A 209 0.20 -9.18 18.51
N TRP A 210 0.04 -9.69 19.74
CA TRP A 210 0.92 -10.71 20.30
C TRP A 210 0.75 -12.07 19.61
N ARG A 211 -0.48 -12.45 19.27
CA ARG A 211 -0.77 -13.67 18.52
C ARG A 211 -0.16 -13.62 17.13
N ASN A 212 -0.33 -12.51 16.41
CA ASN A 212 0.24 -12.31 15.08
C ASN A 212 1.76 -12.39 15.11
N ARG A 213 2.41 -11.79 16.12
CA ARG A 213 3.85 -11.86 16.30
C ARG A 213 4.33 -13.31 16.49
N LYS A 214 3.63 -14.15 17.25
CA LYS A 214 3.98 -15.59 17.42
C LYS A 214 3.93 -16.36 16.10
N LYS A 215 3.11 -15.92 15.14
CA LYS A 215 2.94 -16.53 13.82
C LYS A 215 3.75 -15.84 12.72
N ARG A 216 4.72 -15.02 13.10
CA ARG A 216 5.51 -14.23 12.13
C ARG A 216 6.07 -15.06 10.97
N PRO A 217 6.65 -16.27 11.14
CA PRO A 217 7.13 -17.07 10.02
C PRO A 217 6.04 -17.43 9.00
N GLN A 218 4.80 -17.71 9.47
CA GLN A 218 3.66 -17.97 8.58
C GLN A 218 3.23 -16.71 7.83
N TYR A 219 3.26 -15.56 8.51
CA TYR A 219 2.98 -14.27 7.86
C TYR A 219 4.05 -13.92 6.83
N GLU A 220 5.35 -14.14 7.11
CA GLU A 220 6.44 -13.89 6.16
C GLU A 220 6.25 -14.69 4.87
N LYS A 221 5.94 -15.98 4.95
CA LYS A 221 5.59 -16.80 3.79
C LYS A 221 4.38 -16.24 3.02
N ALA A 222 3.35 -15.81 3.74
CA ALA A 222 2.16 -15.24 3.10
C ALA A 222 2.44 -13.91 2.41
N VAL A 223 3.32 -13.09 2.98
CA VAL A 223 3.74 -11.81 2.41
C VAL A 223 4.60 -12.01 1.16
N GLU A 224 5.58 -12.91 1.20
CA GLU A 224 6.42 -13.21 0.03
C GLU A 224 5.56 -13.69 -1.14
N GLU A 225 4.64 -14.64 -0.92
CA GLU A 225 3.72 -15.11 -1.95
C GLU A 225 2.79 -13.98 -2.45
N MET A 226 2.33 -13.11 -1.55
CA MET A 226 1.54 -11.93 -1.94
C MET A 226 2.35 -11.00 -2.86
N LEU A 227 3.58 -10.69 -2.49
CA LEU A 227 4.47 -9.83 -3.28
C LEU A 227 4.76 -10.46 -4.64
N GLU A 228 5.06 -11.77 -4.69
CA GLU A 228 5.31 -12.48 -5.93
C GLU A 228 4.10 -12.46 -6.89
N ARG A 229 2.91 -12.80 -6.37
CA ARG A 229 1.72 -13.00 -7.19
C ARG A 229 0.96 -11.73 -7.55
N THR A 230 1.21 -10.62 -6.85
CA THR A 230 0.43 -9.40 -7.02
C THR A 230 1.25 -8.13 -7.24
N ASP A 231 2.56 -8.25 -7.52
CA ASP A 231 3.40 -7.10 -7.93
C ASP A 231 3.25 -6.87 -9.43
N LEU A 232 2.16 -6.23 -9.82
CA LEU A 232 1.76 -6.07 -11.22
C LEU A 232 2.22 -4.72 -11.79
N PRO A 233 2.51 -4.60 -13.09
CA PRO A 233 2.99 -3.35 -13.70
C PRO A 233 2.11 -2.12 -13.43
N HIS A 234 0.80 -2.33 -13.37
CA HIS A 234 -0.20 -1.28 -13.12
C HIS A 234 -0.49 -1.05 -11.63
N ALA A 235 0.05 -1.88 -10.75
CA ALA A 235 -0.14 -1.82 -9.29
C ALA A 235 1.05 -2.45 -8.57
N ARG A 236 2.18 -1.71 -8.53
CA ARG A 236 3.42 -2.16 -7.91
C ARG A 236 3.37 -2.10 -6.39
N TRP A 237 4.06 -3.05 -5.77
CA TRP A 237 4.35 -3.00 -4.35
C TRP A 237 5.59 -2.16 -4.05
N HIS A 238 5.45 -1.24 -3.11
CA HIS A 238 6.57 -0.46 -2.57
C HIS A 238 6.85 -0.95 -1.15
N LEU A 239 8.00 -1.60 -0.99
CA LEU A 239 8.48 -2.06 0.31
C LEU A 239 9.10 -0.89 1.06
N VAL A 240 8.73 -0.70 2.33
CA VAL A 240 9.18 0.44 3.14
C VAL A 240 9.87 -0.07 4.39
N GLU A 241 11.13 0.25 4.53
CA GLU A 241 11.97 -0.01 5.70
C GLU A 241 11.47 0.84 6.88
N GLY A 242 10.83 0.19 7.84
CA GLY A 242 10.07 0.85 8.88
C GLY A 242 10.80 0.99 10.23
N ASP A 243 12.00 0.43 10.43
CA ASP A 243 12.73 0.51 11.69
C ASP A 243 13.02 1.98 12.05
N SER A 244 13.42 2.79 11.07
CA SER A 244 13.45 4.23 11.20
C SER A 244 12.12 4.87 10.78
N LYS A 245 11.33 5.32 11.76
CA LYS A 245 10.08 6.05 11.47
C LYS A 245 10.29 7.31 10.64
N ARG A 246 11.47 7.94 10.73
CA ARG A 246 11.79 9.14 9.97
C ARG A 246 11.97 8.82 8.51
N TRP A 247 12.74 7.78 8.21
CA TRP A 247 12.93 7.25 6.87
C TRP A 247 11.61 6.83 6.23
N ALA A 248 10.88 5.93 6.89
CA ALA A 248 9.63 5.38 6.37
C ALA A 248 8.59 6.45 6.00
N ARG A 249 8.44 7.49 6.83
CA ARG A 249 7.50 8.59 6.57
C ARG A 249 7.85 9.40 5.33
N VAL A 250 9.12 9.65 5.12
CA VAL A 250 9.60 10.39 3.94
C VAL A 250 9.46 9.52 2.70
N LYS A 251 9.97 8.27 2.74
CA LYS A 251 9.87 7.32 1.62
C LYS A 251 8.43 7.17 1.14
N VAL A 252 7.48 6.98 2.04
CA VAL A 252 6.05 6.83 1.68
C VAL A 252 5.55 8.03 0.87
N ILE A 253 5.80 9.26 1.32
CA ILE A 253 5.21 10.43 0.66
C ILE A 253 5.93 10.71 -0.66
N GLU A 254 7.25 10.59 -0.72
CA GLU A 254 8.02 10.72 -1.95
C GLU A 254 7.58 9.68 -3.00
N THR A 255 7.33 8.44 -2.57
CA THR A 255 6.80 7.39 -3.47
C THR A 255 5.40 7.76 -3.98
N VAL A 256 4.49 8.21 -3.12
CA VAL A 256 3.14 8.64 -3.57
C VAL A 256 3.23 9.80 -4.57
N VAL A 257 4.15 10.75 -4.36
CA VAL A 257 4.39 11.85 -5.30
C VAL A 257 4.87 11.31 -6.64
N ALA A 258 5.89 10.45 -6.64
CA ALA A 258 6.45 9.88 -7.87
C ALA A 258 5.42 9.06 -8.66
N GLU A 259 4.62 8.23 -7.99
CA GLU A 259 3.58 7.43 -8.62
C GLU A 259 2.42 8.29 -9.14
N ALA A 260 2.04 9.34 -8.42
CA ALA A 260 1.04 10.29 -8.89
C ALA A 260 1.54 11.03 -10.15
N GLU A 261 2.79 11.51 -10.15
CA GLU A 261 3.40 12.16 -11.32
C GLU A 261 3.48 11.23 -12.53
N ARG A 262 3.93 9.99 -12.32
CA ARG A 262 3.97 8.96 -13.37
C ARG A 262 2.59 8.68 -13.92
N GLY A 263 1.61 8.39 -13.06
CA GLY A 263 0.26 8.07 -13.48
C GLY A 263 -0.48 9.23 -14.15
N MET A 264 -0.20 10.48 -13.77
CA MET A 264 -0.69 11.67 -14.45
C MET A 264 -0.09 11.80 -15.85
N ALA A 265 1.23 11.66 -15.98
CA ALA A 265 1.93 11.77 -17.26
C ALA A 265 1.47 10.70 -18.26
N GLU A 266 1.32 9.43 -17.82
CA GLU A 266 0.81 8.33 -18.64
C GLU A 266 -0.60 8.60 -19.21
N ARG A 267 -1.38 9.49 -18.55
CA ARG A 267 -2.74 9.85 -18.94
C ARG A 267 -2.85 11.25 -19.58
N GLY A 268 -1.71 11.83 -19.95
CA GLY A 268 -1.66 13.12 -20.66
C GLY A 268 -2.05 14.34 -19.80
N PHE A 269 -1.90 14.24 -18.47
CA PHE A 269 -2.01 15.38 -17.58
C PHE A 269 -0.67 16.08 -17.45
N GLU A 270 -0.70 17.42 -17.46
CA GLU A 270 0.50 18.21 -17.24
C GLU A 270 0.97 18.07 -15.79
N VAL A 271 2.20 17.57 -15.62
CA VAL A 271 2.86 17.53 -14.32
C VAL A 271 3.63 18.83 -14.12
N PRO A 272 3.24 19.69 -13.16
CA PRO A 272 3.91 20.97 -12.97
C PRO A 272 5.38 20.76 -12.62
N LYS A 273 6.26 21.57 -13.21
CA LYS A 273 7.69 21.54 -12.88
C LYS A 273 7.88 21.78 -11.38
N ALA A 274 8.74 20.99 -10.75
CA ALA A 274 9.12 21.25 -9.36
C ALA A 274 9.66 22.69 -9.25
N ARG A 275 9.07 23.50 -8.38
CA ARG A 275 9.58 24.88 -8.16
C ARG A 275 11.01 24.77 -7.66
N ARG A 276 11.99 25.10 -8.52
CA ARG A 276 13.35 25.40 -8.05
C ARG A 276 13.23 26.59 -7.10
N ARG A 277 13.71 26.42 -5.85
CA ARG A 277 13.85 27.57 -4.96
C ARG A 277 14.67 28.63 -5.69
N SER A 278 14.07 29.77 -5.99
CA SER A 278 14.85 30.96 -6.26
C SER A 278 15.63 31.23 -4.97
N SER A 279 16.94 31.22 -5.07
CA SER A 279 17.84 31.67 -4.01
C SER A 279 17.32 32.99 -3.45
N ALA A 280 17.09 33.04 -2.14
CA ALA A 280 16.53 34.14 -1.41
C ALA A 280 17.04 35.49 -1.91
N ARG A 281 16.13 36.36 -2.34
CA ARG A 281 16.40 37.79 -2.28
C ARG A 281 16.66 38.17 -0.82
N LYS A 282 17.94 38.33 -0.47
CA LYS A 282 18.33 39.14 0.67
C LYS A 282 17.83 40.56 0.43
N ARG A 283 16.93 41.04 1.23
CA ARG A 283 16.76 42.43 1.57
C ARG A 283 16.85 42.63 3.06
#